data_c6f28ccb09e981b4ac05ff9ff5f765ea
#
_entry.id   c6f28ccb09e981b4ac05ff9ff5f765ea
#
_cell.length_a   1.000
_cell.length_b   1.000
_cell.length_c   1.000
_cell.angle_alpha   90.00
_cell.angle_beta   90.00
_cell.angle_gamma   90.00
#
_symmetry.space_group_name_H-M   'P 1'
#
loop_
_entity.id
_entity.type
_entity.pdbx_description
1 polymer ?
#
loop_
_entity_poly.entity_id
_entity_poly.type
_entity_poly.pdbx_seq_one_letter_code
_entity_poly.pdbx_strand_id
1 'polypeptide(L)'
;MFSLRTFPALLLLASVLDAPAASSPLNVLLIISDDLRDTVGCYGNAAVRTPNLDRLAQRGVRFHRAYAQYPVCNPSRTSFLTGLRCEQTGVVENRTFFRTRLPDIVTLPQLLRQEGWHAAAYGKVFHLTGKTPEQQGRSQDLPRSWDEAAAFNPSPAGRIIEGRNLTGGKLAWCEWGMTAGGDDDQPDGQSALHAIGTIEKLAAQGKPWMIAAGFHRPHDPFISPKKYFDFYPPGSLKVWHDPTNISALPPLGIEGAAFRQAFNAFTETERQEFLRAYYAGVSFIDAQVGRLMETLDRLKLWDRTLVIFCGDNGYHHNERNWWNKNTLFERSCRVPLIIVAPGAKQGQVCRSLVELVDLYPTVADYCGLRAPHKLAGQTLRPLLENPAATRKEAAFTLVARGRGQYGQTVRTDRWRYTRWSDGASELYDEVNDPEEFHNLAGDSRHAVLVQELQALLKQVGPFSPRQPAGNAGNQPVEPNRL
;
A
#
# COMPACT_ATOMS: atom_id res chain seq x y z
N MET A 1 52.69 -31.38 71.54
CA MET A 1 51.56 -31.94 70.74
C MET A 1 50.78 -30.77 70.09
N PHE A 2 51.08 -30.44 68.84
CA PHE A 2 50.38 -29.42 68.09
C PHE A 2 49.38 -30.09 67.13
N SER A 3 48.09 -29.82 67.31
CA SER A 3 47.00 -30.33 66.46
C SER A 3 46.88 -29.44 65.25
N LEU A 4 47.13 -29.95 64.00
CA LEU A 4 46.79 -29.31 62.74
C LEU A 4 45.28 -29.47 62.54
N ARG A 5 44.61 -28.33 62.45
CA ARG A 5 43.24 -28.26 61.94
C ARG A 5 43.27 -27.98 60.39
N THR A 6 42.80 -28.94 59.62
CA THR A 6 42.57 -28.82 58.17
C THR A 6 41.27 -28.11 57.96
N PHE A 7 41.33 -27.00 57.17
CA PHE A 7 40.16 -26.28 56.59
C PHE A 7 39.80 -26.91 55.27
N PRO A 8 38.53 -27.19 54.96
CA PRO A 8 38.12 -27.59 53.64
C PRO A 8 38.02 -26.34 52.73
N ALA A 9 38.68 -26.37 51.56
CA ALA A 9 38.54 -25.38 50.52
C ALA A 9 37.18 -25.56 49.81
N LEU A 10 36.29 -24.57 49.91
CA LEU A 10 35.02 -24.51 49.18
C LEU A 10 35.30 -24.05 47.77
N LEU A 11 35.24 -24.97 46.77
CA LEU A 11 35.25 -24.63 45.36
C LEU A 11 33.90 -23.99 45.01
N LEU A 12 33.85 -22.68 44.80
CA LEU A 12 32.75 -21.98 44.12
C LEU A 12 32.78 -22.31 42.61
N LEU A 13 31.90 -23.21 42.16
CA LEU A 13 31.57 -23.32 40.75
C LEU A 13 30.77 -22.07 40.35
N ALA A 14 31.42 -21.15 39.65
CA ALA A 14 30.72 -20.08 38.97
C ALA A 14 30.00 -20.67 37.76
N SER A 15 28.68 -20.84 37.82
CA SER A 15 27.83 -21.11 36.64
C SER A 15 27.84 -19.89 35.77
N VAL A 16 28.54 -19.97 34.63
CA VAL A 16 28.42 -19.02 33.53
C VAL A 16 26.99 -19.21 33.00
N LEU A 17 26.10 -18.30 33.36
CA LEU A 17 24.82 -18.16 32.68
C LEU A 17 25.13 -17.71 31.25
N ASP A 18 25.03 -18.62 30.28
CA ASP A 18 25.02 -18.26 28.88
C ASP A 18 23.91 -17.25 28.68
N ALA A 19 24.28 -15.98 28.44
CA ALA A 19 23.35 -14.99 27.96
C ALA A 19 22.77 -15.51 26.63
N PRO A 20 21.45 -15.50 26.43
CA PRO A 20 20.87 -15.94 25.19
C PRO A 20 21.56 -15.17 24.06
N ALA A 21 22.13 -15.88 23.10
CA ALA A 21 22.76 -15.30 21.93
C ALA A 21 21.77 -14.29 21.33
N ALA A 22 22.17 -13.02 21.23
CA ALA A 22 21.35 -11.98 20.64
C ALA A 22 20.90 -12.48 19.26
N SER A 23 19.60 -12.68 19.08
CA SER A 23 19.05 -13.14 17.80
C SER A 23 19.51 -12.17 16.72
N SER A 24 20.07 -12.71 15.64
CA SER A 24 20.53 -11.88 14.50
C SER A 24 19.39 -10.93 14.05
N PRO A 25 19.68 -9.66 13.75
CA PRO A 25 18.68 -8.72 13.32
C PRO A 25 17.88 -9.25 12.14
N LEU A 26 16.55 -9.01 12.13
CA LEU A 26 15.68 -9.42 11.03
C LEU A 26 15.93 -8.58 9.79
N ASN A 27 15.84 -9.20 8.63
CA ASN A 27 15.71 -8.49 7.37
C ASN A 27 14.27 -8.03 7.17
N VAL A 28 14.07 -6.99 6.36
CA VAL A 28 12.74 -6.47 5.99
C VAL A 28 12.64 -6.38 4.48
N LEU A 29 11.68 -7.10 3.88
CA LEU A 29 11.31 -6.97 2.47
C LEU A 29 9.92 -6.34 2.39
N LEU A 30 9.86 -5.08 1.93
CA LEU A 30 8.62 -4.34 1.73
C LEU A 30 8.30 -4.31 0.23
N ILE A 31 7.20 -4.94 -0.17
CA ILE A 31 6.73 -4.99 -1.56
C ILE A 31 5.46 -4.18 -1.67
N ILE A 32 5.46 -3.14 -2.50
CA ILE A 32 4.34 -2.22 -2.67
C ILE A 32 3.89 -2.28 -4.13
N SER A 33 2.60 -2.48 -4.36
CA SER A 33 1.98 -2.39 -5.69
C SER A 33 1.11 -1.14 -5.76
N ASP A 34 1.28 -0.35 -6.82
CA ASP A 34 0.59 0.93 -7.00
C ASP A 34 -0.82 0.71 -7.56
N ASP A 35 -1.83 1.33 -6.96
CA ASP A 35 -3.24 1.22 -7.36
C ASP A 35 -3.82 -0.22 -7.31
N LEU A 36 -3.29 -1.08 -6.47
CA LEU A 36 -3.77 -2.45 -6.37
C LEU A 36 -4.89 -2.56 -5.33
N ARG A 37 -6.10 -2.84 -5.81
CA ARG A 37 -7.22 -3.25 -4.96
C ARG A 37 -7.18 -4.76 -4.67
N ASP A 38 -8.19 -5.27 -3.99
CA ASP A 38 -8.39 -6.70 -3.69
C ASP A 38 -8.57 -7.63 -4.92
N THR A 39 -8.17 -7.18 -6.11
CA THR A 39 -8.17 -7.95 -7.36
C THR A 39 -7.00 -8.93 -7.39
N VAL A 40 -7.03 -9.92 -6.49
CA VAL A 40 -6.00 -10.94 -6.28
C VAL A 40 -6.70 -12.26 -5.94
N GLY A 41 -6.16 -13.39 -6.40
CA GLY A 41 -6.75 -14.72 -6.22
C GLY A 41 -7.04 -15.04 -4.75
N CYS A 42 -6.08 -14.85 -3.85
CA CYS A 42 -6.26 -15.12 -2.41
C CYS A 42 -7.30 -14.20 -1.73
N TYR A 43 -7.75 -13.11 -2.38
CA TYR A 43 -8.87 -12.27 -1.92
C TYR A 43 -10.22 -12.66 -2.55
N GLY A 44 -10.26 -13.74 -3.34
CA GLY A 44 -11.49 -14.31 -3.91
C GLY A 44 -11.75 -13.95 -5.38
N ASN A 45 -10.85 -13.23 -6.05
CA ASN A 45 -11.00 -12.95 -7.48
C ASN A 45 -10.42 -14.10 -8.31
N ALA A 46 -11.29 -15.01 -8.74
CA ALA A 46 -10.90 -16.17 -9.55
C ALA A 46 -10.56 -15.82 -11.02
N ALA A 47 -10.90 -14.62 -11.49
CA ALA A 47 -10.64 -14.21 -12.87
C ALA A 47 -9.20 -13.74 -13.09
N VAL A 48 -8.50 -13.33 -12.02
CA VAL A 48 -7.11 -12.86 -12.09
C VAL A 48 -6.13 -14.00 -11.78
N ARG A 49 -5.01 -14.04 -12.49
CA ARG A 49 -3.94 -15.03 -12.26
C ARG A 49 -2.85 -14.49 -11.38
N THR A 50 -2.84 -14.94 -10.12
CA THR A 50 -1.88 -14.48 -9.09
C THR A 50 -1.35 -15.63 -8.22
N PRO A 51 -0.76 -16.70 -8.83
CA PRO A 51 -0.35 -17.88 -8.09
C PRO A 51 0.76 -17.61 -7.05
N ASN A 52 1.59 -16.59 -7.26
CA ASN A 52 2.67 -16.26 -6.33
C ASN A 52 2.16 -15.50 -5.11
N LEU A 53 1.22 -14.55 -5.29
CA LEU A 53 0.55 -13.88 -4.18
C LEU A 53 -0.30 -14.86 -3.37
N ASP A 54 -0.95 -15.83 -4.03
CA ASP A 54 -1.68 -16.89 -3.36
C ASP A 54 -0.74 -17.76 -2.51
N ARG A 55 0.44 -18.12 -3.04
CA ARG A 55 1.50 -18.83 -2.32
C ARG A 55 2.08 -18.00 -1.16
N LEU A 56 2.25 -16.67 -1.35
CA LEU A 56 2.69 -15.77 -0.28
C LEU A 56 1.65 -15.73 0.87
N ALA A 57 0.36 -15.66 0.54
CA ALA A 57 -0.71 -15.70 1.53
C ALA A 57 -0.75 -17.02 2.31
N GLN A 58 -0.39 -18.14 1.70
CA GLN A 58 -0.26 -19.44 2.37
C GLN A 58 0.93 -19.50 3.34
N ARG A 59 1.97 -18.68 3.13
CA ARG A 59 3.14 -18.59 4.03
C ARG A 59 2.93 -17.66 5.22
N GLY A 60 1.96 -16.76 5.16
CA GLY A 60 1.77 -15.73 6.18
C GLY A 60 0.33 -15.52 6.61
N VAL A 61 0.06 -14.33 7.11
CA VAL A 61 -1.27 -13.85 7.46
C VAL A 61 -1.74 -12.88 6.39
N ARG A 62 -2.91 -13.15 5.80
CA ARG A 62 -3.62 -12.26 4.88
C ARG A 62 -4.63 -11.44 5.68
N PHE A 63 -4.48 -10.12 5.66
CA PHE A 63 -5.43 -9.20 6.28
C PHE A 63 -6.59 -8.92 5.33
N HIS A 64 -7.79 -9.34 5.71
CA HIS A 64 -8.96 -9.21 4.85
C HIS A 64 -9.44 -7.76 4.73
N ARG A 65 -9.21 -6.93 5.76
CA ARG A 65 -9.70 -5.56 5.87
C ARG A 65 -8.57 -4.61 6.27
N ALA A 66 -7.70 -4.29 5.31
CA ALA A 66 -6.63 -3.31 5.46
C ALA A 66 -6.97 -2.03 4.68
N TYR A 67 -6.73 -0.86 5.29
CA TYR A 67 -7.17 0.43 4.74
C TYR A 67 -6.02 1.42 4.62
N ALA A 68 -6.00 2.13 3.48
CA ALA A 68 -5.13 3.27 3.25
C ALA A 68 -5.68 4.51 3.98
N GLN A 69 -4.78 5.37 4.47
CA GLN A 69 -5.17 6.63 5.13
C GLN A 69 -5.64 7.69 4.14
N TYR A 70 -5.31 7.49 2.87
CA TYR A 70 -5.73 8.34 1.76
C TYR A 70 -5.73 7.51 0.47
N PRO A 71 -6.77 7.55 -0.36
CA PRO A 71 -6.86 6.72 -1.56
C PRO A 71 -6.15 7.35 -2.76
N VAL A 72 -4.89 7.78 -2.58
CA VAL A 72 -3.97 8.29 -3.60
C VAL A 72 -2.53 8.03 -3.15
N CYS A 73 -1.64 7.74 -4.11
CA CYS A 73 -0.29 7.24 -3.91
C CYS A 73 0.55 8.03 -2.90
N ASN A 74 0.86 9.32 -3.17
CA ASN A 74 1.78 10.09 -2.31
C ASN A 74 1.29 10.25 -0.88
N PRO A 75 0.05 10.67 -0.60
CA PRO A 75 -0.45 10.78 0.76
C PRO A 75 -0.44 9.44 1.51
N SER A 76 -0.86 8.36 0.86
CA SER A 76 -0.84 7.02 1.45
C SER A 76 0.57 6.56 1.79
N ARG A 77 1.50 6.64 0.82
CA ARG A 77 2.91 6.24 0.99
C ARG A 77 3.61 7.06 2.06
N THR A 78 3.39 8.38 2.05
CA THR A 78 3.87 9.27 3.12
C THR A 78 3.33 8.85 4.48
N SER A 79 2.04 8.51 4.58
CA SER A 79 1.42 8.09 5.83
C SER A 79 2.09 6.83 6.39
N PHE A 80 2.14 5.74 5.66
CA PHE A 80 2.66 4.50 6.22
C PHE A 80 4.20 4.49 6.37
N LEU A 81 4.95 5.26 5.58
CA LEU A 81 6.40 5.37 5.71
C LEU A 81 6.84 6.35 6.82
N THR A 82 5.96 7.25 7.25
CA THR A 82 6.21 8.13 8.41
C THR A 82 5.50 7.67 9.68
N GLY A 83 4.52 6.75 9.57
CA GLY A 83 3.69 6.32 10.69
C GLY A 83 2.71 7.38 11.19
N LEU A 84 2.41 8.40 10.37
CA LEU A 84 1.51 9.51 10.68
C LEU A 84 0.29 9.48 9.75
N ARG A 85 -0.87 9.93 10.24
CA ARG A 85 -2.06 10.11 9.39
C ARG A 85 -1.93 11.31 8.47
N CYS A 86 -2.72 11.36 7.41
CA CYS A 86 -2.70 12.46 6.47
C CYS A 86 -3.09 13.80 7.11
N GLU A 87 -3.94 13.80 8.13
CA GLU A 87 -4.27 14.96 8.96
C GLU A 87 -3.02 15.54 9.65
N GLN A 88 -2.06 14.70 10.02
CA GLN A 88 -0.82 15.07 10.69
C GLN A 88 0.27 15.45 9.68
N THR A 89 0.39 14.72 8.57
CA THR A 89 1.42 15.00 7.56
C THR A 89 1.12 16.26 6.76
N GLY A 90 -0.17 16.59 6.56
CA GLY A 90 -0.61 17.66 5.67
C GLY A 90 -0.32 17.38 4.20
N VAL A 91 0.08 16.14 3.84
CA VAL A 91 0.27 15.69 2.46
C VAL A 91 -1.03 15.05 1.97
N VAL A 92 -1.69 15.69 1.00
CA VAL A 92 -3.03 15.30 0.51
C VAL A 92 -3.13 15.28 -1.01
N GLU A 93 -1.99 15.33 -1.70
CA GLU A 93 -1.91 15.28 -3.15
C GLU A 93 -0.53 14.79 -3.61
N ASN A 94 -0.36 14.49 -4.91
CA ASN A 94 0.84 13.83 -5.42
C ASN A 94 2.07 14.75 -5.58
N ARG A 95 1.89 16.07 -5.61
CA ARG A 95 2.98 17.03 -5.91
C ARG A 95 3.76 17.48 -4.66
N THR A 96 3.18 17.34 -3.47
CA THR A 96 3.83 17.79 -2.22
C THR A 96 4.90 16.80 -1.78
N PHE A 97 6.15 17.21 -1.83
CA PHE A 97 7.23 16.45 -1.20
C PHE A 97 7.09 16.55 0.33
N PHE A 98 6.99 15.41 1.01
CA PHE A 98 6.64 15.38 2.43
C PHE A 98 7.62 16.12 3.34
N ARG A 99 8.91 16.20 2.97
CA ARG A 99 9.91 16.95 3.72
C ARG A 99 9.65 18.46 3.78
N THR A 100 8.87 19.00 2.86
CA THR A 100 8.45 20.42 2.92
C THR A 100 7.47 20.68 4.05
N ARG A 101 6.78 19.65 4.53
CA ARG A 101 5.83 19.71 5.64
C ARG A 101 6.43 19.18 6.95
N LEU A 102 7.27 18.18 6.85
CA LEU A 102 7.84 17.39 7.94
C LEU A 102 9.37 17.27 7.75
N PRO A 103 10.14 18.37 7.85
CA PRO A 103 11.57 18.36 7.51
C PRO A 103 12.39 17.35 8.33
N ASP A 104 12.04 17.16 9.60
CA ASP A 104 12.84 16.38 10.56
C ASP A 104 12.23 15.01 10.89
N ILE A 105 11.09 14.63 10.25
CA ILE A 105 10.47 13.33 10.51
C ILE A 105 11.41 12.19 10.15
N VAL A 106 11.50 11.21 11.02
CA VAL A 106 12.26 9.97 10.76
C VAL A 106 11.32 8.98 10.11
N THR A 107 11.58 8.65 8.85
CA THR A 107 10.81 7.65 8.11
C THR A 107 11.18 6.25 8.56
N LEU A 108 10.34 5.26 8.27
CA LEU A 108 10.61 3.86 8.59
C LEU A 108 11.96 3.38 8.04
N PRO A 109 12.28 3.55 6.74
CA PRO A 109 13.61 3.16 6.24
C PRO A 109 14.74 3.98 6.86
N GLN A 110 14.53 5.27 7.15
CA GLN A 110 15.52 6.09 7.84
C GLN A 110 15.82 5.56 9.25
N LEU A 111 14.80 5.12 10.01
CA LEU A 111 14.98 4.51 11.33
C LEU A 111 15.89 3.27 11.22
N LEU A 112 15.55 2.31 10.35
CA LEU A 112 16.35 1.10 10.20
C LEU A 112 17.79 1.41 9.76
N ARG A 113 17.95 2.36 8.83
CA ARG A 113 19.26 2.80 8.35
C ARG A 113 20.11 3.39 9.49
N GLN A 114 19.53 4.23 10.35
CA GLN A 114 20.20 4.81 11.51
C GLN A 114 20.63 3.75 12.53
N GLU A 115 19.90 2.65 12.61
CA GLU A 115 20.16 1.52 13.50
C GLU A 115 21.02 0.41 12.85
N GLY A 116 21.64 0.69 11.69
CA GLY A 116 22.66 -0.16 11.08
C GLY A 116 22.17 -1.13 9.99
N TRP A 117 20.89 -1.09 9.62
CA TRP A 117 20.41 -1.81 8.45
C TRP A 117 20.87 -1.13 7.16
N HIS A 118 21.20 -1.90 6.13
CA HIS A 118 21.33 -1.36 4.79
C HIS A 118 19.94 -1.16 4.20
N ALA A 119 19.57 0.08 3.90
CA ALA A 119 18.26 0.43 3.37
C ALA A 119 18.33 0.74 1.87
N ALA A 120 17.55 0.01 1.05
CA ALA A 120 17.50 0.19 -0.40
C ALA A 120 16.06 0.23 -0.94
N ALA A 121 15.84 1.08 -1.96
CA ALA A 121 14.54 1.25 -2.63
C ALA A 121 14.67 1.11 -4.15
N TYR A 122 13.85 0.24 -4.75
CA TYR A 122 13.80 0.03 -6.19
C TYR A 122 12.39 0.23 -6.72
N GLY A 123 12.24 1.11 -7.73
CA GLY A 123 10.95 1.50 -8.28
C GLY A 123 10.20 2.54 -7.44
N LYS A 124 8.88 2.49 -7.41
CA LYS A 124 8.01 3.49 -6.76
C LYS A 124 7.74 3.14 -5.30
N VAL A 125 8.62 3.54 -4.37
CA VAL A 125 8.45 3.35 -2.90
C VAL A 125 7.82 4.58 -2.27
N PHE A 126 8.50 5.74 -2.27
CA PHE A 126 7.83 7.03 -2.18
C PHE A 126 7.21 7.39 -3.54
N HIS A 127 6.45 8.46 -3.61
CA HIS A 127 5.89 8.91 -4.87
C HIS A 127 6.98 9.54 -5.74
N LEU A 128 7.22 8.94 -6.91
CA LEU A 128 8.22 9.43 -7.86
C LEU A 128 7.79 10.76 -8.48
N THR A 129 8.68 11.74 -8.45
CA THR A 129 8.52 13.01 -9.15
C THR A 129 9.78 13.36 -9.92
N GLY A 130 9.62 14.12 -11.01
CA GLY A 130 10.75 14.49 -11.86
C GLY A 130 11.07 13.47 -12.94
N LYS A 131 11.91 13.89 -13.90
CA LYS A 131 12.24 13.12 -15.13
C LYS A 131 13.68 12.60 -15.12
N THR A 132 14.55 13.19 -14.30
CA THR A 132 15.95 12.76 -14.22
C THR A 132 16.17 11.81 -13.05
N PRO A 133 17.19 10.92 -13.12
CA PRO A 133 17.53 10.05 -12.01
C PRO A 133 17.78 10.80 -10.68
N GLU A 134 18.36 12.00 -10.75
CA GLU A 134 18.59 12.84 -9.58
C GLU A 134 17.29 13.34 -8.96
N GLN A 135 16.36 13.83 -9.79
CA GLN A 135 15.04 14.27 -9.33
C GLN A 135 14.25 13.11 -8.72
N GLN A 136 14.28 11.94 -9.36
CA GLN A 136 13.66 10.74 -8.85
C GLN A 136 14.29 10.26 -7.55
N GLY A 137 15.62 10.30 -7.42
CA GLY A 137 16.32 10.01 -6.17
C GLY A 137 15.90 10.94 -5.03
N ARG A 138 15.78 12.24 -5.29
CA ARG A 138 15.28 13.22 -4.30
C ARG A 138 13.84 12.92 -3.90
N SER A 139 12.99 12.54 -4.82
CA SER A 139 11.60 12.18 -4.52
C SER A 139 11.48 10.90 -3.69
N GLN A 140 12.46 9.99 -3.79
CA GLN A 140 12.61 8.83 -2.91
C GLN A 140 13.23 9.16 -1.54
N ASP A 141 13.51 10.42 -1.24
CA ASP A 141 14.15 10.86 0.01
C ASP A 141 15.59 10.35 0.19
N LEU A 142 16.32 10.19 -0.91
CA LEU A 142 17.75 9.91 -0.89
C LEU A 142 18.54 11.20 -0.55
N PRO A 143 19.57 11.17 0.29
CA PRO A 143 20.13 10.01 1.00
C PRO A 143 19.59 9.82 2.44
N ARG A 144 18.51 10.48 2.83
CA ARG A 144 18.03 10.42 4.23
C ARG A 144 17.43 9.06 4.57
N SER A 145 16.46 8.61 3.77
CA SER A 145 15.75 7.36 4.02
C SER A 145 16.52 6.11 3.53
N TRP A 146 17.36 6.23 2.51
CA TRP A 146 17.97 5.12 1.83
C TRP A 146 19.48 5.29 1.67
N ASP A 147 20.24 4.18 1.67
CA ASP A 147 21.64 4.13 1.23
C ASP A 147 21.70 4.12 -0.30
N GLU A 148 20.73 3.47 -0.95
CA GLU A 148 20.59 3.48 -2.40
C GLU A 148 19.11 3.47 -2.80
N ALA A 149 18.79 4.18 -3.89
CA ALA A 149 17.44 4.19 -4.47
C ALA A 149 17.55 4.35 -5.99
N ALA A 150 16.77 3.54 -6.73
CA ALA A 150 16.71 3.62 -8.18
C ALA A 150 15.28 3.46 -8.70
N ALA A 151 14.97 4.19 -9.77
CA ALA A 151 13.78 4.01 -10.59
C ALA A 151 14.22 3.74 -12.02
N PHE A 152 13.39 3.04 -12.77
CA PHE A 152 13.78 2.50 -14.07
C PHE A 152 12.83 2.95 -15.16
N ASN A 153 13.34 2.97 -16.39
CA ASN A 153 12.56 3.17 -17.61
C ASN A 153 12.53 1.86 -18.41
N PRO A 154 11.53 1.66 -19.29
CA PRO A 154 11.55 0.52 -20.19
C PRO A 154 12.83 0.48 -21.01
N SER A 155 13.39 -0.71 -21.26
CA SER A 155 14.46 -0.90 -22.22
C SER A 155 13.94 -0.70 -23.66
N PRO A 156 14.81 -0.54 -24.67
CA PRO A 156 14.38 -0.47 -26.07
C PRO A 156 13.59 -1.71 -26.53
N ALA A 157 13.84 -2.90 -25.93
CA ALA A 157 13.08 -4.10 -26.20
C ALA A 157 11.68 -4.10 -25.55
N GLY A 158 11.50 -3.33 -24.47
CA GLY A 158 10.23 -3.15 -23.77
C GLY A 158 9.24 -2.19 -24.42
N ARG A 159 9.41 -1.89 -25.73
CA ARG A 159 8.52 -0.98 -26.47
C ARG A 159 7.11 -1.56 -26.65
N ILE A 160 6.13 -0.66 -26.68
CA ILE A 160 4.75 -1.02 -27.00
C ILE A 160 4.68 -1.51 -28.46
N ILE A 161 4.04 -2.67 -28.67
CA ILE A 161 3.80 -3.27 -29.99
C ILE A 161 2.32 -3.22 -30.37
N GLU A 162 1.42 -3.13 -29.40
CA GLU A 162 -0.02 -3.00 -29.58
C GLU A 162 -0.60 -2.24 -28.39
N GLY A 163 -1.52 -1.34 -28.61
CA GLY A 163 -2.19 -0.58 -27.57
C GLY A 163 -2.92 0.62 -28.11
N ARG A 164 -3.74 1.25 -27.26
CA ARG A 164 -4.43 2.48 -27.60
C ARG A 164 -4.85 3.27 -26.35
N ASN A 165 -5.12 4.56 -26.55
CA ASN A 165 -5.78 5.36 -25.52
C ASN A 165 -7.30 5.10 -25.58
N LEU A 166 -7.90 4.73 -24.44
CA LEU A 166 -9.30 4.32 -24.33
C LEU A 166 -10.28 5.50 -24.40
N THR A 167 -9.78 6.74 -24.26
CA THR A 167 -10.61 7.96 -24.29
C THR A 167 -10.42 8.79 -25.53
N GLY A 168 -9.71 8.26 -26.56
CA GLY A 168 -9.34 9.00 -27.76
C GLY A 168 -8.42 10.19 -27.46
N GLY A 169 -7.58 10.07 -26.43
CA GLY A 169 -6.60 11.10 -26.01
C GLY A 169 -7.15 12.15 -25.04
N LYS A 170 -8.44 12.13 -24.66
CA LYS A 170 -9.01 13.08 -23.69
C LYS A 170 -8.36 12.97 -22.31
N LEU A 171 -8.03 11.75 -21.88
CA LEU A 171 -7.26 11.45 -20.68
C LEU A 171 -5.98 10.75 -21.12
N ALA A 172 -4.86 11.45 -21.12
CA ALA A 172 -3.59 10.93 -21.64
C ALA A 172 -3.12 9.64 -20.94
N TRP A 173 -3.40 9.53 -19.62
CA TRP A 173 -3.03 8.38 -18.83
C TRP A 173 -3.89 7.13 -19.12
N CYS A 174 -5.10 7.30 -19.65
CA CYS A 174 -6.06 6.20 -19.86
C CYS A 174 -5.70 5.40 -21.14
N GLU A 175 -4.54 4.81 -21.12
CA GLU A 175 -3.91 4.07 -22.21
C GLU A 175 -3.52 2.68 -21.75
N TRP A 176 -3.70 1.69 -22.63
CA TRP A 176 -3.14 0.37 -22.42
C TRP A 176 -2.13 0.02 -23.52
N GLY A 177 -1.18 -0.86 -23.19
CA GLY A 177 -0.18 -1.31 -24.17
C GLY A 177 0.40 -2.67 -23.82
N MET A 178 0.48 -3.53 -24.82
CA MET A 178 1.27 -4.74 -24.80
C MET A 178 2.68 -4.42 -25.27
N THR A 179 3.69 -4.92 -24.57
CA THR A 179 5.07 -4.71 -24.94
C THR A 179 5.74 -5.97 -25.47
N ALA A 180 6.71 -5.79 -26.35
CA ALA A 180 7.69 -6.81 -26.69
C ALA A 180 8.66 -7.02 -25.52
N GLY A 181 9.54 -8.00 -25.65
CA GLY A 181 10.56 -8.28 -24.64
C GLY A 181 10.05 -9.05 -23.43
N GLY A 182 10.92 -9.17 -22.45
CA GLY A 182 10.66 -9.89 -21.20
C GLY A 182 10.29 -8.97 -20.03
N ASP A 183 10.28 -9.57 -18.84
CA ASP A 183 9.94 -8.82 -17.61
C ASP A 183 10.97 -7.73 -17.30
N ASP A 184 12.26 -8.03 -17.48
CA ASP A 184 13.38 -7.12 -17.19
C ASP A 184 13.49 -5.97 -18.21
N ASP A 185 12.72 -6.03 -19.31
CA ASP A 185 12.57 -4.91 -20.22
C ASP A 185 11.58 -3.86 -19.72
N GLN A 186 10.89 -4.13 -18.61
CA GLN A 186 9.93 -3.24 -17.97
C GLN A 186 10.46 -2.72 -16.61
N PRO A 187 10.06 -1.52 -16.17
CA PRO A 187 10.52 -0.91 -14.93
C PRO A 187 10.33 -1.79 -13.70
N ASP A 188 9.19 -2.50 -13.60
CA ASP A 188 8.89 -3.34 -12.43
C ASP A 188 9.73 -4.63 -12.40
N GLY A 189 10.03 -5.20 -13.58
CA GLY A 189 10.97 -6.32 -13.69
C GLY A 189 12.39 -5.91 -13.30
N GLN A 190 12.84 -4.74 -13.75
CA GLN A 190 14.16 -4.18 -13.35
C GLN A 190 14.18 -3.91 -11.83
N SER A 191 13.10 -3.39 -11.26
CA SER A 191 12.98 -3.18 -9.81
C SER A 191 13.15 -4.48 -9.04
N ALA A 192 12.51 -5.56 -9.49
CA ALA A 192 12.67 -6.88 -8.89
C ALA A 192 14.10 -7.41 -9.06
N LEU A 193 14.68 -7.29 -10.24
CA LEU A 193 16.04 -7.74 -10.54
C LEU A 193 17.07 -7.07 -9.64
N HIS A 194 17.01 -5.74 -9.48
CA HIS A 194 17.91 -4.99 -8.62
C HIS A 194 17.70 -5.31 -7.14
N ALA A 195 16.45 -5.46 -6.68
CA ALA A 195 16.16 -5.91 -5.32
C ALA A 195 16.78 -7.29 -5.05
N ILE A 196 16.66 -8.25 -5.97
CA ILE A 196 17.25 -9.57 -5.89
C ILE A 196 18.78 -9.49 -5.78
N GLY A 197 19.44 -8.75 -6.66
CA GLY A 197 20.90 -8.60 -6.63
C GLY A 197 21.41 -8.01 -5.31
N THR A 198 20.65 -7.04 -4.73
CA THR A 198 21.01 -6.46 -3.44
C THR A 198 20.75 -7.43 -2.28
N ILE A 199 19.66 -8.21 -2.31
CA ILE A 199 19.41 -9.28 -1.33
C ILE A 199 20.57 -10.28 -1.34
N GLU A 200 20.98 -10.76 -2.51
CA GLU A 200 22.09 -11.72 -2.67
C GLU A 200 23.39 -11.18 -2.11
N LYS A 201 23.75 -9.95 -2.48
CA LYS A 201 24.95 -9.25 -2.01
C LYS A 201 24.98 -9.12 -0.47
N LEU A 202 23.89 -8.65 0.12
CA LEU A 202 23.83 -8.41 1.56
C LEU A 202 23.71 -9.70 2.37
N ALA A 203 23.04 -10.72 1.84
CA ALA A 203 22.99 -12.05 2.44
C ALA A 203 24.39 -12.69 2.52
N ALA A 204 25.19 -12.58 1.46
CA ALA A 204 26.58 -13.07 1.45
C ALA A 204 27.48 -12.33 2.46
N GLN A 205 27.16 -11.08 2.77
CA GLN A 205 27.88 -10.26 3.75
C GLN A 205 27.40 -10.48 5.20
N GLY A 206 26.28 -11.19 5.41
CA GLY A 206 25.65 -11.34 6.72
C GLY A 206 25.08 -10.03 7.29
N LYS A 207 24.91 -9.00 6.48
CA LYS A 207 24.44 -7.67 6.89
C LYS A 207 22.92 -7.62 6.92
N PRO A 208 22.28 -7.09 7.98
CA PRO A 208 20.82 -6.89 7.99
C PRO A 208 20.42 -5.81 6.99
N TRP A 209 19.23 -5.96 6.40
CA TRP A 209 18.79 -5.06 5.35
C TRP A 209 17.28 -4.79 5.42
N MET A 210 16.90 -3.60 4.96
CA MET A 210 15.55 -3.25 4.56
C MET A 210 15.55 -2.95 3.07
N ILE A 211 14.93 -3.82 2.29
CA ILE A 211 14.77 -3.61 0.84
C ILE A 211 13.31 -3.39 0.53
N ALA A 212 13.02 -2.30 -0.18
CA ALA A 212 11.69 -1.97 -0.66
C ALA A 212 11.64 -2.09 -2.18
N ALA A 213 10.75 -2.96 -2.69
CA ALA A 213 10.42 -3.09 -4.11
C ALA A 213 9.05 -2.44 -4.35
N GLY A 214 9.04 -1.28 -5.00
CA GLY A 214 7.85 -0.53 -5.33
C GLY A 214 7.47 -0.73 -6.79
N PHE A 215 6.48 -1.57 -7.06
CA PHE A 215 5.99 -1.82 -8.40
C PHE A 215 5.00 -0.75 -8.83
N HIS A 216 5.11 -0.32 -10.08
CA HIS A 216 4.24 0.69 -10.67
C HIS A 216 2.91 0.08 -11.12
N ARG A 217 2.91 -1.18 -11.58
CA ARG A 217 1.68 -1.86 -11.99
C ARG A 217 0.85 -2.29 -10.77
N PRO A 218 -0.50 -2.31 -10.92
CA PRO A 218 -1.31 -2.05 -12.10
C PRO A 218 -1.68 -0.57 -12.38
N HIS A 219 -1.01 0.43 -11.81
CA HIS A 219 -1.24 1.86 -12.09
C HIS A 219 -1.13 2.18 -13.60
N ASP A 220 -1.90 3.16 -14.03
CA ASP A 220 -1.85 3.71 -15.39
C ASP A 220 -0.48 4.38 -15.77
N PRO A 221 -0.16 4.50 -17.06
CA PRO A 221 -0.78 3.82 -18.19
C PRO A 221 -0.62 2.30 -18.08
N PHE A 222 -1.62 1.52 -18.49
CA PHE A 222 -1.69 0.07 -18.26
C PHE A 222 -0.83 -0.71 -19.26
N ILE A 223 0.49 -0.64 -19.09
CA ILE A 223 1.48 -1.23 -19.99
C ILE A 223 2.15 -2.43 -19.34
N SER A 224 2.13 -3.59 -19.99
CA SER A 224 2.73 -4.83 -19.49
C SER A 224 3.20 -5.73 -20.64
N PRO A 225 4.13 -6.68 -20.40
CA PRO A 225 4.53 -7.65 -21.42
C PRO A 225 3.34 -8.45 -21.96
N LYS A 226 3.34 -8.67 -23.28
CA LYS A 226 2.25 -9.34 -24.01
C LYS A 226 1.83 -10.67 -23.37
N LYS A 227 2.77 -11.48 -22.86
CA LYS A 227 2.48 -12.76 -22.22
C LYS A 227 1.46 -12.70 -21.09
N TYR A 228 1.32 -11.57 -20.39
CA TYR A 228 0.34 -11.38 -19.34
C TYR A 228 -1.03 -11.00 -19.87
N PHE A 229 -1.10 -10.29 -21.00
CA PHE A 229 -2.35 -10.07 -21.72
C PHE A 229 -2.91 -11.37 -22.33
N ASP A 230 -2.04 -12.30 -22.71
CA ASP A 230 -2.45 -13.60 -23.29
C ASP A 230 -3.20 -14.48 -22.27
N PHE A 231 -3.09 -14.19 -20.96
CA PHE A 231 -3.91 -14.83 -19.94
C PHE A 231 -5.39 -14.43 -20.01
N TYR A 232 -5.69 -13.31 -20.64
CA TYR A 232 -7.02 -12.69 -20.68
C TYR A 232 -7.42 -12.43 -22.14
N PRO A 233 -7.97 -13.42 -22.86
CA PRO A 233 -8.44 -13.19 -24.23
C PRO A 233 -9.45 -12.03 -24.30
N PRO A 234 -9.51 -11.27 -25.39
CA PRO A 234 -10.53 -10.24 -25.58
C PRO A 234 -11.94 -10.79 -25.35
N GLY A 235 -12.77 -10.06 -24.59
CA GLY A 235 -14.14 -10.47 -24.28
C GLY A 235 -14.28 -11.54 -23.19
N SER A 236 -13.18 -12.08 -22.61
CA SER A 236 -13.25 -13.12 -21.59
C SER A 236 -13.60 -12.63 -20.19
N LEU A 237 -13.43 -11.33 -19.91
CA LEU A 237 -13.65 -10.75 -18.60
C LEU A 237 -15.06 -10.16 -18.49
N LYS A 238 -15.72 -10.42 -17.37
CA LYS A 238 -17.01 -9.80 -17.05
C LYS A 238 -16.76 -8.46 -16.37
N VAL A 239 -17.27 -7.39 -16.99
CA VAL A 239 -17.27 -6.06 -16.39
C VAL A 239 -18.39 -5.97 -15.36
N TRP A 240 -18.12 -5.28 -14.27
CA TRP A 240 -19.12 -4.96 -13.26
C TRP A 240 -20.06 -3.87 -13.78
N HIS A 241 -21.36 -3.99 -13.49
CA HIS A 241 -22.37 -2.97 -13.75
C HIS A 241 -23.22 -2.79 -12.51
N ASP A 242 -23.41 -1.53 -12.10
CA ASP A 242 -24.26 -1.19 -10.97
C ASP A 242 -25.74 -1.47 -11.26
N PRO A 243 -26.52 -1.80 -10.24
CA PRO A 243 -27.98 -1.80 -10.36
C PRO A 243 -28.50 -0.37 -10.61
N THR A 244 -29.74 -0.27 -11.11
CA THR A 244 -30.35 1.03 -11.48
C THR A 244 -30.89 1.83 -10.29
N ASN A 245 -31.06 1.18 -9.13
CA ASN A 245 -31.70 1.76 -7.93
C ASN A 245 -30.67 2.16 -6.87
N ILE A 246 -29.55 2.76 -7.26
CA ILE A 246 -28.52 3.23 -6.32
C ILE A 246 -28.83 4.65 -5.81
N SER A 247 -28.42 4.97 -4.60
CA SER A 247 -28.50 6.32 -4.04
C SER A 247 -27.64 7.32 -4.82
N ALA A 248 -28.17 8.52 -5.00
CA ALA A 248 -27.37 9.62 -5.56
C ALA A 248 -26.19 9.96 -4.63
N LEU A 249 -25.06 10.30 -5.23
CA LEU A 249 -23.87 10.70 -4.48
C LEU A 249 -23.97 12.14 -3.99
N PRO A 250 -23.40 12.45 -2.81
CA PRO A 250 -23.13 13.82 -2.43
C PRO A 250 -22.23 14.54 -3.46
N PRO A 251 -22.31 15.87 -3.59
CA PRO A 251 -21.54 16.63 -4.55
C PRO A 251 -20.01 16.36 -4.48
N LEU A 252 -19.51 16.15 -3.26
CA LEU A 252 -18.07 15.87 -3.02
C LEU A 252 -17.72 14.38 -3.09
N GLY A 253 -18.66 13.48 -3.25
CA GLY A 253 -18.47 12.02 -3.20
C GLY A 253 -17.44 11.51 -4.23
N ILE A 254 -17.57 11.93 -5.47
CA ILE A 254 -16.60 11.67 -6.54
C ILE A 254 -16.31 12.98 -7.27
N GLU A 255 -15.05 13.40 -7.26
CA GLU A 255 -14.55 14.59 -7.97
C GLU A 255 -13.95 14.22 -9.31
N GLY A 256 -14.10 15.08 -10.31
CA GLY A 256 -13.48 14.90 -11.63
C GLY A 256 -14.50 14.88 -12.77
N ALA A 257 -15.09 16.03 -13.09
CA ALA A 257 -16.09 16.16 -14.17
C ALA A 257 -15.57 15.64 -15.52
N ALA A 258 -14.31 15.95 -15.88
CA ALA A 258 -13.68 15.48 -17.11
C ALA A 258 -13.52 13.94 -17.14
N PHE A 259 -13.19 13.33 -16.00
CA PHE A 259 -13.10 11.87 -15.88
C PHE A 259 -14.48 11.22 -16.02
N ARG A 260 -15.50 11.77 -15.34
CA ARG A 260 -16.88 11.28 -15.47
C ARG A 260 -17.36 11.35 -16.92
N GLN A 261 -17.10 12.45 -17.61
CA GLN A 261 -17.48 12.59 -19.02
C GLN A 261 -16.79 11.55 -19.90
N ALA A 262 -15.50 11.30 -19.67
CA ALA A 262 -14.75 10.31 -20.42
C ALA A 262 -15.25 8.88 -20.15
N PHE A 263 -15.47 8.51 -18.88
CA PHE A 263 -15.95 7.18 -18.49
C PHE A 263 -17.40 6.91 -18.90
N ASN A 264 -18.25 7.95 -18.91
CA ASN A 264 -19.63 7.82 -19.41
C ASN A 264 -19.67 7.50 -20.93
N ALA A 265 -18.62 7.85 -21.66
CA ALA A 265 -18.50 7.56 -23.08
C ALA A 265 -17.93 6.16 -23.38
N PHE A 266 -17.45 5.42 -22.37
CA PHE A 266 -16.90 4.08 -22.58
C PHE A 266 -17.98 3.13 -23.12
N THR A 267 -17.67 2.48 -24.22
CA THR A 267 -18.39 1.29 -24.68
C THR A 267 -18.02 0.08 -23.81
N GLU A 268 -18.74 -1.01 -23.97
CA GLU A 268 -18.40 -2.25 -23.28
C GLU A 268 -17.00 -2.77 -23.67
N THR A 269 -16.59 -2.51 -24.91
CA THR A 269 -15.24 -2.86 -25.41
C THR A 269 -14.15 -2.10 -24.64
N GLU A 270 -14.26 -0.77 -24.48
CA GLU A 270 -13.29 0.00 -23.71
C GLU A 270 -13.24 -0.44 -22.24
N ARG A 271 -14.41 -0.78 -21.65
CA ARG A 271 -14.48 -1.29 -20.27
C ARG A 271 -13.75 -2.62 -20.12
N GLN A 272 -13.94 -3.54 -21.05
CA GLN A 272 -13.26 -4.84 -21.07
C GLN A 272 -11.75 -4.70 -21.31
N GLU A 273 -11.34 -3.84 -22.23
CA GLU A 273 -9.93 -3.56 -22.49
C GLU A 273 -9.23 -2.94 -21.28
N PHE A 274 -9.89 -2.02 -20.58
CA PHE A 274 -9.39 -1.42 -19.34
C PHE A 274 -9.15 -2.52 -18.29
N LEU A 275 -10.18 -3.33 -18.01
CA LEU A 275 -10.10 -4.40 -17.03
C LEU A 275 -9.05 -5.44 -17.39
N ARG A 276 -8.97 -5.81 -18.68
CA ARG A 276 -7.95 -6.73 -19.22
C ARG A 276 -6.54 -6.22 -18.97
N ALA A 277 -6.30 -4.95 -19.26
CA ALA A 277 -4.98 -4.34 -19.09
C ALA A 277 -4.58 -4.22 -17.62
N TYR A 278 -5.53 -3.86 -16.75
CA TYR A 278 -5.31 -3.86 -15.31
C TYR A 278 -4.96 -5.27 -14.80
N TYR A 279 -5.69 -6.32 -15.20
CA TYR A 279 -5.42 -7.70 -14.79
C TYR A 279 -4.08 -8.22 -15.33
N ALA A 280 -3.71 -7.84 -16.55
CA ALA A 280 -2.38 -8.14 -17.10
C ALA A 280 -1.27 -7.51 -16.23
N GLY A 281 -1.46 -6.26 -15.78
CA GLY A 281 -0.57 -5.58 -14.84
C GLY A 281 -0.48 -6.30 -13.50
N VAL A 282 -1.60 -6.76 -12.94
CA VAL A 282 -1.62 -7.55 -11.69
C VAL A 282 -0.86 -8.87 -11.84
N SER A 283 -1.07 -9.60 -12.94
CA SER A 283 -0.33 -10.85 -13.19
C SER A 283 1.16 -10.62 -13.44
N PHE A 284 1.52 -9.48 -14.02
CA PHE A 284 2.92 -9.10 -14.19
C PHE A 284 3.62 -8.87 -12.85
N ILE A 285 3.02 -8.12 -11.93
CA ILE A 285 3.63 -7.91 -10.61
C ILE A 285 3.61 -9.18 -9.76
N ASP A 286 2.60 -10.04 -9.91
CA ASP A 286 2.59 -11.36 -9.26
C ASP A 286 3.84 -12.17 -9.62
N ALA A 287 4.23 -12.17 -10.90
CA ALA A 287 5.45 -12.86 -11.34
C ALA A 287 6.72 -12.24 -10.70
N GLN A 288 6.77 -10.91 -10.51
CA GLN A 288 7.90 -10.26 -9.85
C GLN A 288 7.96 -10.62 -8.36
N VAL A 289 6.82 -10.70 -7.68
CA VAL A 289 6.74 -11.23 -6.31
C VAL A 289 7.27 -12.65 -6.25
N GLY A 290 6.90 -13.49 -7.23
CA GLY A 290 7.44 -14.86 -7.35
C GLY A 290 8.95 -14.91 -7.38
N ARG A 291 9.61 -14.07 -8.18
CA ARG A 291 11.09 -13.99 -8.28
C ARG A 291 11.75 -13.61 -6.95
N LEU A 292 11.16 -12.65 -6.22
CA LEU A 292 11.63 -12.28 -4.87
C LEU A 292 11.48 -13.44 -3.89
N MET A 293 10.34 -14.14 -3.90
CA MET A 293 10.10 -15.32 -3.05
C MET A 293 11.09 -16.44 -3.35
N GLU A 294 11.34 -16.76 -4.62
CA GLU A 294 12.32 -17.76 -5.05
C GLU A 294 13.73 -17.43 -4.57
N THR A 295 14.07 -16.16 -4.52
CA THR A 295 15.35 -15.70 -3.96
C THR A 295 15.42 -15.95 -2.46
N LEU A 296 14.36 -15.68 -1.70
CA LEU A 296 14.30 -16.01 -0.26
C LEU A 296 14.36 -17.52 -0.03
N ASP A 297 13.67 -18.33 -0.88
CA ASP A 297 13.72 -19.80 -0.80
C ASP A 297 15.16 -20.31 -1.05
N ARG A 298 15.81 -19.87 -2.12
CA ARG A 298 17.17 -20.28 -2.51
C ARG A 298 18.22 -19.92 -1.46
N LEU A 299 18.10 -18.73 -0.87
CA LEU A 299 19.03 -18.24 0.14
C LEU A 299 18.65 -18.66 1.57
N LYS A 300 17.54 -19.38 1.74
CA LYS A 300 17.00 -19.82 3.06
C LYS A 300 16.81 -18.67 4.05
N LEU A 301 16.19 -17.58 3.58
CA LEU A 301 16.07 -16.34 4.35
C LEU A 301 14.71 -16.14 5.04
N TRP A 302 13.74 -17.05 4.85
CA TRP A 302 12.39 -16.88 5.39
C TRP A 302 12.35 -16.75 6.93
N ASP A 303 13.15 -17.53 7.63
CA ASP A 303 13.17 -17.55 9.11
C ASP A 303 13.77 -16.29 9.73
N ARG A 304 14.38 -15.43 8.91
CA ARG A 304 15.01 -14.18 9.34
C ARG A 304 14.59 -12.95 8.54
N THR A 305 13.49 -13.05 7.81
CA THR A 305 12.97 -11.95 6.99
C THR A 305 11.50 -11.69 7.29
N LEU A 306 11.19 -10.46 7.65
CA LEU A 306 9.83 -9.93 7.67
C LEU A 306 9.46 -9.50 6.25
N VAL A 307 8.52 -10.20 5.61
CA VAL A 307 8.04 -9.87 4.26
C VAL A 307 6.66 -9.24 4.36
N ILE A 308 6.51 -8.05 3.76
CA ILE A 308 5.25 -7.31 3.70
C ILE A 308 4.91 -7.05 2.24
N PHE A 309 3.74 -7.48 1.80
CA PHE A 309 3.16 -7.12 0.51
C PHE A 309 1.90 -6.29 0.74
N CYS A 310 1.77 -5.13 0.09
CA CYS A 310 0.56 -4.31 0.15
C CYS A 310 0.30 -3.54 -1.15
N GLY A 311 -0.99 -3.21 -1.39
CA GLY A 311 -1.37 -2.09 -2.25
C GLY A 311 -1.23 -0.78 -1.49
N ASP A 312 -0.96 0.33 -2.17
CA ASP A 312 -0.90 1.65 -1.53
C ASP A 312 -2.26 2.34 -1.45
N ASN A 313 -3.15 2.07 -2.38
CA ASN A 313 -4.57 2.43 -2.39
C ASN A 313 -5.34 1.48 -3.30
N GLY A 314 -6.65 1.46 -3.13
CA GLY A 314 -7.55 0.70 -3.99
C GLY A 314 -7.90 1.43 -5.30
N TYR A 315 -8.82 0.84 -6.07
CA TYR A 315 -9.20 1.33 -7.40
C TYR A 315 -10.63 0.87 -7.75
N HIS A 316 -11.40 1.64 -8.51
CA HIS A 316 -12.70 1.22 -9.06
C HIS A 316 -12.55 0.57 -10.42
N HIS A 317 -13.34 -0.45 -10.68
CA HIS A 317 -13.47 -1.14 -11.97
C HIS A 317 -14.91 -1.08 -12.47
N ASN A 318 -15.41 0.12 -12.71
CA ASN A 318 -16.77 0.46 -13.11
C ASN A 318 -17.82 0.61 -11.99
N GLU A 319 -17.49 0.29 -10.74
CA GLU A 319 -18.43 0.61 -9.66
C GLU A 319 -18.70 2.12 -9.65
N ARG A 320 -19.94 2.53 -9.62
CA ARG A 320 -20.43 3.91 -9.79
C ARG A 320 -19.99 4.55 -11.12
N ASN A 321 -19.83 3.73 -12.15
CA ASN A 321 -19.28 4.11 -13.45
C ASN A 321 -17.94 4.88 -13.31
N TRP A 322 -17.13 4.49 -12.32
CA TRP A 322 -15.85 5.11 -12.01
C TRP A 322 -14.68 4.15 -12.33
N TRP A 323 -13.65 4.65 -12.99
CA TRP A 323 -12.47 3.89 -13.41
C TRP A 323 -11.20 4.58 -12.90
N ASN A 324 -11.19 4.86 -11.63
CA ASN A 324 -10.07 5.51 -10.95
C ASN A 324 -10.22 5.30 -9.43
N LYS A 325 -9.35 5.91 -8.69
CA LYS A 325 -9.27 6.00 -7.23
C LYS A 325 -9.81 7.33 -6.71
N ASN A 326 -9.34 7.78 -5.54
CA ASN A 326 -9.65 9.08 -4.93
C ASN A 326 -11.12 9.23 -4.50
N THR A 327 -11.70 8.15 -3.98
CA THR A 327 -13.04 8.15 -3.36
C THR A 327 -12.94 7.59 -1.94
N LEU A 328 -13.99 7.79 -1.12
CA LEU A 328 -14.04 7.22 0.23
C LEU A 328 -14.83 5.90 0.32
N PHE A 329 -15.08 5.27 -0.82
CA PHE A 329 -15.71 3.95 -0.91
C PHE A 329 -14.70 2.82 -0.61
N GLU A 330 -15.24 1.67 -0.22
CA GLU A 330 -14.46 0.46 0.07
C GLU A 330 -13.45 0.15 -1.04
N ARG A 331 -13.86 0.30 -2.31
CA ARG A 331 -13.04 -0.01 -3.50
C ARG A 331 -11.78 0.84 -3.65
N SER A 332 -11.78 2.09 -3.16
CA SER A 332 -10.60 2.96 -3.14
C SER A 332 -9.81 2.91 -1.84
N CYS A 333 -10.48 2.61 -0.71
CA CYS A 333 -9.87 2.69 0.62
C CYS A 333 -9.21 1.37 1.03
N ARG A 334 -9.82 0.22 0.65
CA ARG A 334 -9.33 -1.11 1.02
C ARG A 334 -8.26 -1.60 0.07
N VAL A 335 -7.20 -2.19 0.64
CA VAL A 335 -6.03 -2.71 -0.10
C VAL A 335 -5.70 -4.14 0.32
N PRO A 336 -5.07 -4.94 -0.53
CA PRO A 336 -4.46 -6.18 -0.10
C PRO A 336 -3.29 -5.91 0.85
N LEU A 337 -3.18 -6.74 1.90
CA LEU A 337 -2.06 -6.75 2.83
C LEU A 337 -1.78 -8.20 3.23
N ILE A 338 -0.56 -8.66 2.96
CA ILE A 338 -0.07 -9.99 3.34
C ILE A 338 1.24 -9.79 4.09
N ILE A 339 1.37 -10.41 5.27
CA ILE A 339 2.59 -10.32 6.07
C ILE A 339 3.06 -11.73 6.41
N VAL A 340 4.32 -12.03 6.07
CA VAL A 340 5.05 -13.22 6.52
C VAL A 340 6.09 -12.75 7.51
N ALA A 341 6.00 -13.23 8.75
CA ALA A 341 6.93 -12.86 9.81
C ALA A 341 7.46 -14.12 10.51
N PRO A 342 8.72 -14.14 10.95
CA PRO A 342 9.25 -15.22 11.76
C PRO A 342 8.41 -15.42 13.02
N GLY A 343 8.00 -16.67 13.29
CA GLY A 343 7.15 -17.03 14.42
C GLY A 343 5.65 -16.69 14.27
N ALA A 344 5.23 -16.06 13.19
CA ALA A 344 3.81 -15.79 12.90
C ALA A 344 3.05 -17.03 12.44
N LYS A 345 1.73 -17.00 12.52
CA LYS A 345 0.86 -18.03 11.95
C LYS A 345 0.95 -18.01 10.41
N GLN A 346 0.82 -19.19 9.80
CA GLN A 346 0.86 -19.34 8.35
C GLN A 346 -0.52 -19.73 7.80
N GLY A 347 -0.82 -19.29 6.58
CA GLY A 347 -2.04 -19.63 5.85
C GLY A 347 -3.33 -19.15 6.53
N GLN A 348 -3.24 -18.12 7.36
CA GLN A 348 -4.36 -17.61 8.12
C GLN A 348 -4.95 -16.32 7.53
N VAL A 349 -6.22 -16.10 7.81
CA VAL A 349 -6.92 -14.87 7.45
C VAL A 349 -7.24 -14.08 8.73
N CYS A 350 -6.68 -12.88 8.83
CA CYS A 350 -7.06 -11.93 9.85
C CYS A 350 -8.24 -11.07 9.35
N ARG A 351 -9.34 -11.07 10.11
CA ARG A 351 -10.54 -10.27 9.79
C ARG A 351 -10.64 -8.98 10.61
N SER A 352 -9.71 -8.73 11.54
CA SER A 352 -9.63 -7.46 12.26
C SER A 352 -9.38 -6.31 11.29
N LEU A 353 -9.94 -5.14 11.60
CA LEU A 353 -9.61 -3.91 10.89
C LEU A 353 -8.15 -3.55 11.15
N VAL A 354 -7.42 -3.24 10.11
CA VAL A 354 -6.04 -2.75 10.16
C VAL A 354 -5.84 -1.61 9.15
N GLU A 355 -4.80 -0.84 9.34
CA GLU A 355 -4.51 0.31 8.50
C GLU A 355 -3.05 0.26 8.02
N LEU A 356 -2.75 0.82 6.85
CA LEU A 356 -1.37 0.86 6.36
C LEU A 356 -0.43 1.64 7.29
N VAL A 357 -0.93 2.62 8.03
CA VAL A 357 -0.14 3.36 9.05
C VAL A 357 0.36 2.44 10.19
N ASP A 358 -0.17 1.23 10.31
CA ASP A 358 0.27 0.20 11.25
C ASP A 358 1.58 -0.49 10.81
N LEU A 359 2.01 -0.32 9.57
CA LEU A 359 3.22 -0.96 9.05
C LEU A 359 4.47 -0.44 9.75
N TYR A 360 4.60 0.85 9.99
CA TYR A 360 5.75 1.41 10.69
C TYR A 360 5.93 0.80 12.09
N PRO A 361 4.93 0.90 13.01
CA PRO A 361 5.07 0.30 14.34
C PRO A 361 5.26 -1.21 14.30
N THR A 362 4.72 -1.92 13.29
CA THR A 362 4.92 -3.36 13.12
C THR A 362 6.36 -3.71 12.80
N VAL A 363 6.96 -3.03 11.81
CA VAL A 363 8.37 -3.27 11.46
C VAL A 363 9.29 -2.89 12.62
N ALA A 364 9.06 -1.74 13.26
CA ALA A 364 9.85 -1.29 14.40
C ALA A 364 9.81 -2.32 15.55
N ASP A 365 8.63 -2.86 15.86
CA ASP A 365 8.44 -3.89 16.92
C ASP A 365 9.18 -5.19 16.57
N TYR A 366 9.05 -5.71 15.34
CA TYR A 366 9.78 -6.91 14.91
C TYR A 366 11.31 -6.74 14.91
N CYS A 367 11.78 -5.52 14.61
CA CYS A 367 13.20 -5.19 14.63
C CYS A 367 13.72 -4.77 16.02
N GLY A 368 12.86 -4.72 17.06
CA GLY A 368 13.24 -4.28 18.40
C GLY A 368 13.57 -2.79 18.51
N LEU A 369 13.05 -1.97 17.58
CA LEU A 369 13.35 -0.54 17.46
C LEU A 369 12.22 0.34 18.02
N ARG A 370 12.56 1.56 18.38
CA ARG A 370 11.59 2.58 18.82
C ARG A 370 11.61 3.78 17.86
N ALA A 371 10.44 4.15 17.36
CA ALA A 371 10.32 5.38 16.60
C ALA A 371 10.64 6.59 17.47
N PRO A 372 11.37 7.61 16.94
CA PRO A 372 11.72 8.80 17.70
C PRO A 372 10.54 9.78 17.86
N HIS A 373 9.39 9.50 17.26
CA HIS A 373 8.17 10.29 17.34
C HIS A 373 6.95 9.40 17.61
N LYS A 374 5.85 10.02 18.05
CA LYS A 374 4.59 9.31 18.30
C LYS A 374 3.98 8.82 16.99
N LEU A 375 3.84 7.51 16.85
CA LEU A 375 3.16 6.88 15.71
C LEU A 375 1.64 6.92 15.88
N ALA A 376 0.91 7.04 14.78
CA ALA A 376 -0.54 6.99 14.76
C ALA A 376 -1.08 5.55 14.65
N GLY A 377 -0.27 4.63 14.11
CA GLY A 377 -0.60 3.21 13.97
C GLY A 377 -0.29 2.40 15.22
N GLN A 378 -0.66 1.12 15.18
CA GLN A 378 -0.38 0.12 16.21
C GLN A 378 0.32 -1.09 15.58
N THR A 379 1.20 -1.76 16.33
CA THR A 379 1.84 -2.99 15.83
C THR A 379 0.81 -4.08 15.51
N LEU A 380 0.99 -4.73 14.37
CA LEU A 380 0.18 -5.88 13.95
C LEU A 380 0.70 -7.21 14.49
N ARG A 381 1.80 -7.21 15.24
CA ARG A 381 2.40 -8.44 15.79
C ARG A 381 1.40 -9.31 16.55
N PRO A 382 0.53 -8.77 17.44
CA PRO A 382 -0.47 -9.59 18.11
C PRO A 382 -1.47 -10.27 17.18
N LEU A 383 -1.77 -9.65 16.03
CA LEU A 383 -2.65 -10.23 15.00
C LEU A 383 -1.91 -11.27 14.13
N LEU A 384 -0.60 -11.14 13.97
CA LEU A 384 0.24 -12.13 13.29
C LEU A 384 0.42 -13.39 14.16
N GLU A 385 0.46 -13.24 15.47
CA GLU A 385 0.53 -14.34 16.45
C GLU A 385 -0.86 -14.99 16.68
N ASN A 386 -1.93 -14.18 16.68
CA ASN A 386 -3.32 -14.63 16.81
C ASN A 386 -4.24 -13.92 15.82
N PRO A 387 -4.36 -14.41 14.58
CA PRO A 387 -5.18 -13.79 13.54
C PRO A 387 -6.68 -13.69 13.83
N ALA A 388 -7.19 -14.46 14.79
CA ALA A 388 -8.59 -14.41 15.22
C ALA A 388 -8.89 -13.26 16.20
N ALA A 389 -7.86 -12.60 16.76
CA ALA A 389 -8.04 -11.49 17.68
C ALA A 389 -8.57 -10.24 16.97
N THR A 390 -9.25 -9.37 17.73
CA THR A 390 -9.66 -8.02 17.29
C THR A 390 -8.83 -6.98 18.01
N ARG A 391 -8.30 -5.99 17.28
CA ARG A 391 -7.42 -4.95 17.82
C ARG A 391 -7.94 -3.54 17.66
N LYS A 392 -8.59 -3.25 16.54
CA LYS A 392 -9.13 -1.93 16.24
C LYS A 392 -10.64 -1.98 16.10
N GLU A 393 -11.29 -0.97 16.66
CA GLU A 393 -12.72 -0.72 16.49
C GLU A 393 -13.02 -0.09 15.13
N ALA A 394 -12.08 0.72 14.60
CA ALA A 394 -12.29 1.50 13.40
C ALA A 394 -10.99 1.72 12.59
N ALA A 395 -11.15 1.93 11.28
CA ALA A 395 -10.14 2.44 10.36
C ALA A 395 -10.63 3.77 9.76
N PHE A 396 -9.68 4.65 9.40
CA PHE A 396 -10.00 6.01 8.97
C PHE A 396 -9.29 6.37 7.68
N THR A 397 -10.01 7.02 6.77
CA THR A 397 -9.47 7.51 5.50
C THR A 397 -9.93 8.94 5.26
N LEU A 398 -9.04 9.76 4.71
CA LEU A 398 -9.26 11.17 4.34
C LEU A 398 -9.19 11.32 2.82
N VAL A 399 -9.98 12.25 2.26
CA VAL A 399 -9.74 12.84 0.95
C VAL A 399 -9.86 14.36 1.04
N ALA A 400 -8.94 15.08 0.42
CA ALA A 400 -9.11 16.49 0.12
C ALA A 400 -9.82 16.68 -1.22
N ARG A 401 -10.62 17.73 -1.31
CA ARG A 401 -11.25 18.23 -2.52
C ARG A 401 -10.78 19.65 -2.77
N GLY A 402 -10.79 20.11 -3.95
CA GLY A 402 -10.36 21.48 -4.25
C GLY A 402 -11.02 22.53 -3.33
N ARG A 403 -10.40 23.72 -3.21
CA ARG A 403 -10.93 24.88 -2.48
C ARG A 403 -11.14 24.64 -0.96
N GLY A 404 -10.29 23.82 -0.35
CA GLY A 404 -10.34 23.56 1.09
C GLY A 404 -11.43 22.60 1.53
N GLN A 405 -12.17 22.01 0.61
CA GLN A 405 -13.15 20.96 0.90
C GLN A 405 -12.48 19.62 1.14
N TYR A 406 -13.11 18.76 1.92
CA TYR A 406 -12.61 17.42 2.24
C TYR A 406 -13.73 16.48 2.68
N GLY A 407 -13.43 15.19 2.71
CA GLY A 407 -14.22 14.15 3.32
C GLY A 407 -13.39 13.28 4.24
N GLN A 408 -13.97 12.82 5.33
CA GLN A 408 -13.36 11.83 6.23
C GLN A 408 -14.34 10.67 6.41
N THR A 409 -13.83 9.44 6.32
CA THR A 409 -14.62 8.24 6.54
C THR A 409 -14.07 7.42 7.70
N VAL A 410 -14.99 6.81 8.46
CA VAL A 410 -14.73 5.79 9.47
C VAL A 410 -15.35 4.48 9.02
N ARG A 411 -14.56 3.39 9.07
CA ARG A 411 -14.95 2.02 8.78
C ARG A 411 -14.90 1.19 10.05
N THR A 412 -16.03 0.69 10.52
CA THR A 412 -16.14 -0.26 11.64
C THR A 412 -16.34 -1.68 11.10
N ASP A 413 -16.63 -2.66 11.93
CA ASP A 413 -16.88 -4.04 11.48
C ASP A 413 -18.04 -4.15 10.48
N ARG A 414 -19.08 -3.36 10.69
CA ARG A 414 -20.30 -3.42 9.88
C ARG A 414 -20.55 -2.16 9.07
N TRP A 415 -20.14 -0.98 9.56
CA TRP A 415 -20.58 0.29 9.01
C TRP A 415 -19.45 1.09 8.41
N ARG A 416 -19.72 1.79 7.31
CA ARG A 416 -18.92 2.91 6.84
C ARG A 416 -19.74 4.19 6.97
N TYR A 417 -19.16 5.18 7.64
CA TYR A 417 -19.73 6.52 7.74
C TYR A 417 -18.76 7.54 7.18
N THR A 418 -19.23 8.37 6.28
CA THR A 418 -18.45 9.46 5.67
C THR A 418 -19.11 10.79 5.99
N ARG A 419 -18.31 11.76 6.42
CA ARG A 419 -18.69 13.15 6.60
C ARG A 419 -17.94 14.03 5.61
N TRP A 420 -18.67 14.87 4.90
CA TRP A 420 -18.14 15.88 3.99
C TRP A 420 -18.12 17.25 4.64
N SER A 421 -17.17 18.12 4.20
CA SER A 421 -17.01 19.48 4.74
C SER A 421 -18.13 20.44 4.36
N ASP A 422 -18.97 20.11 3.36
CA ASP A 422 -20.20 20.83 2.99
C ASP A 422 -21.42 20.46 3.83
N GLY A 423 -21.25 19.56 4.80
CA GLY A 423 -22.32 19.08 5.69
C GLY A 423 -23.01 17.80 5.21
N ALA A 424 -22.77 17.35 3.99
CA ALA A 424 -23.31 16.08 3.50
C ALA A 424 -22.70 14.89 4.27
N SER A 425 -23.43 13.78 4.32
CA SER A 425 -22.95 12.54 4.94
C SER A 425 -23.48 11.31 4.22
N GLU A 426 -22.75 10.22 4.39
CA GLU A 426 -23.09 8.90 3.86
C GLU A 426 -22.94 7.86 4.96
N LEU A 427 -23.84 6.87 4.97
CA LEU A 427 -23.80 5.70 5.85
C LEU A 427 -24.11 4.45 5.03
N TYR A 428 -23.25 3.46 5.09
CA TYR A 428 -23.41 2.18 4.38
C TYR A 428 -23.29 1.00 5.32
N ASP A 429 -24.15 -0.02 5.12
CA ASP A 429 -24.12 -1.31 5.83
C ASP A 429 -23.29 -2.32 5.06
N GLU A 430 -22.01 -2.41 5.33
CA GLU A 430 -21.04 -3.25 4.64
C GLU A 430 -21.30 -4.77 4.74
N VAL A 431 -22.24 -5.18 5.58
CA VAL A 431 -22.67 -6.59 5.66
C VAL A 431 -23.81 -6.86 4.67
N ASN A 432 -24.78 -5.95 4.57
CA ASN A 432 -25.95 -6.13 3.71
C ASN A 432 -25.82 -5.40 2.36
N ASP A 433 -24.96 -4.40 2.27
CA ASP A 433 -24.69 -3.57 1.08
C ASP A 433 -23.18 -3.34 0.92
N PRO A 434 -22.37 -4.40 0.66
CA PRO A 434 -20.91 -4.29 0.58
C PRO A 434 -20.41 -3.49 -0.63
N GLU A 435 -21.29 -3.16 -1.57
CA GLU A 435 -21.01 -2.28 -2.72
C GLU A 435 -21.42 -0.82 -2.48
N GLU A 436 -21.94 -0.53 -1.29
CA GLU A 436 -22.27 0.82 -0.82
C GLU A 436 -23.28 1.56 -1.72
N PHE A 437 -24.32 0.84 -2.21
CA PHE A 437 -25.31 1.40 -3.12
C PHE A 437 -26.35 2.28 -2.43
N HIS A 438 -26.68 2.01 -1.16
CA HIS A 438 -27.81 2.63 -0.47
C HIS A 438 -27.33 3.48 0.71
N ASN A 439 -27.31 4.79 0.52
CA ASN A 439 -26.96 5.73 1.59
C ASN A 439 -28.07 5.80 2.64
N LEU A 440 -27.77 5.36 3.86
CA LEU A 440 -28.70 5.31 5.01
C LEU A 440 -28.56 6.51 5.95
N ALA A 441 -27.69 7.49 5.67
CA ALA A 441 -27.38 8.60 6.59
C ALA A 441 -28.61 9.48 6.89
N GLY A 442 -29.58 9.55 5.97
CA GLY A 442 -30.82 10.30 6.14
C GLY A 442 -31.97 9.54 6.84
N ASP A 443 -31.77 8.24 7.14
CA ASP A 443 -32.81 7.43 7.80
C ASP A 443 -32.76 7.64 9.32
N SER A 444 -33.85 8.15 9.88
CA SER A 444 -33.94 8.43 11.32
C SER A 444 -33.71 7.21 12.22
N ARG A 445 -33.95 6.00 11.73
CA ARG A 445 -33.65 4.74 12.44
C ARG A 445 -32.16 4.58 12.76
N HIS A 446 -31.28 5.23 12.00
CA HIS A 446 -29.84 5.20 12.19
C HIS A 446 -29.28 6.45 12.87
N ALA A 447 -30.09 7.38 13.35
CA ALA A 447 -29.62 8.65 13.91
C ALA A 447 -28.63 8.49 15.08
N VAL A 448 -28.90 7.55 16.01
CA VAL A 448 -27.98 7.25 17.13
C VAL A 448 -26.65 6.69 16.63
N LEU A 449 -26.70 5.74 15.71
CA LEU A 449 -25.50 5.15 15.09
C LEU A 449 -24.66 6.21 14.37
N VAL A 450 -25.29 7.13 13.64
CA VAL A 450 -24.59 8.24 12.98
C VAL A 450 -23.83 9.10 14.01
N GLN A 451 -24.44 9.40 15.17
CA GLN A 451 -23.79 10.15 16.24
C GLN A 451 -22.58 9.39 16.83
N GLU A 452 -22.69 8.09 17.03
CA GLU A 452 -21.60 7.23 17.50
C GLU A 452 -20.42 7.22 16.51
N LEU A 453 -20.69 7.05 15.21
CA LEU A 453 -19.68 7.05 14.17
C LEU A 453 -19.04 8.43 13.98
N GLN A 454 -19.81 9.52 14.16
CA GLN A 454 -19.27 10.89 14.22
C GLN A 454 -18.31 11.07 15.40
N ALA A 455 -18.63 10.47 16.55
CA ALA A 455 -17.75 10.51 17.73
C ALA A 455 -16.44 9.76 17.46
N LEU A 456 -16.47 8.63 16.77
CA LEU A 456 -15.25 7.92 16.33
C LEU A 456 -14.39 8.78 15.39
N LEU A 457 -15.00 9.48 14.42
CA LEU A 457 -14.23 10.38 13.52
C LEU A 457 -13.48 11.49 14.25
N LYS A 458 -13.95 11.93 15.43
CA LYS A 458 -13.26 12.94 16.24
C LYS A 458 -11.90 12.45 16.77
N GLN A 459 -11.66 11.12 16.82
CA GLN A 459 -10.39 10.56 17.31
C GLN A 459 -9.20 10.90 16.40
N VAL A 460 -9.43 11.05 15.09
CA VAL A 460 -8.38 11.44 14.14
C VAL A 460 -8.21 12.95 14.01
N GLY A 461 -9.08 13.72 14.66
CA GLY A 461 -9.09 15.18 14.61
C GLY A 461 -9.68 15.76 13.32
N PRO A 462 -9.96 17.06 13.29
CA PRO A 462 -10.40 17.75 12.09
C PRO A 462 -9.23 17.88 11.12
N PHE A 463 -9.47 17.64 9.84
CA PHE A 463 -8.54 18.04 8.81
C PHE A 463 -8.65 19.55 8.59
N SER A 464 -7.54 20.27 8.72
CA SER A 464 -7.42 21.67 8.34
C SER A 464 -6.50 21.77 7.14
N PRO A 465 -7.03 22.07 5.94
CA PRO A 465 -6.19 22.31 4.78
C PRO A 465 -5.27 23.50 5.07
N ARG A 466 -4.03 23.25 5.44
CA ARG A 466 -3.03 24.33 5.55
C ARG A 466 -2.78 24.85 4.14
N GLN A 467 -3.04 26.13 3.91
CA GLN A 467 -2.67 26.78 2.67
C GLN A 467 -1.15 26.57 2.43
N PRO A 468 -0.71 26.31 1.18
CA PRO A 468 0.71 26.31 0.89
C PRO A 468 1.30 27.65 1.31
N ALA A 469 2.41 27.64 2.04
CA ALA A 469 3.17 28.83 2.32
C ALA A 469 3.64 29.43 0.99
N GLY A 470 3.05 30.57 0.59
CA GLY A 470 3.52 31.49 -0.43
C GLY A 470 3.60 31.00 -1.88
N ASN A 471 2.76 31.60 -2.72
CA ASN A 471 2.92 31.79 -4.17
C ASN A 471 3.33 30.58 -5.05
N ALA A 472 2.34 29.86 -5.53
CA ALA A 472 2.37 29.32 -6.90
C ALA A 472 1.07 29.75 -7.57
N GLY A 473 1.20 30.58 -8.62
CA GLY A 473 0.08 31.12 -9.39
C GLY A 473 -0.87 30.05 -9.88
N ASN A 474 -2.12 30.44 -10.00
CA ASN A 474 -3.20 29.71 -10.66
C ASN A 474 -2.74 29.16 -12.02
N GLN A 475 -2.29 27.91 -12.07
CA GLN A 475 -2.23 27.16 -13.29
C GLN A 475 -3.33 26.07 -13.23
N PRO A 476 -4.04 25.86 -14.33
CA PRO A 476 -5.05 24.79 -14.39
C PRO A 476 -4.39 23.45 -14.06
N VAL A 477 -5.09 22.63 -13.30
CA VAL A 477 -4.69 21.27 -12.99
C VAL A 477 -4.61 20.50 -14.30
N GLU A 478 -3.41 20.41 -14.89
CA GLU A 478 -3.16 19.44 -15.94
C GLU A 478 -3.21 18.03 -15.31
N PRO A 479 -3.91 17.08 -15.96
CA PRO A 479 -3.91 15.70 -15.52
C PRO A 479 -2.48 15.16 -15.58
N ASN A 480 -2.15 14.30 -14.61
CA ASN A 480 -0.87 13.63 -14.46
C ASN A 480 -0.23 13.27 -15.80
N ARG A 481 0.84 13.97 -16.17
CA ARG A 481 1.83 13.49 -17.13
C ARG A 481 3.00 12.92 -16.31
N LEU A 482 3.12 11.62 -16.32
CA LEU A 482 4.39 10.94 -16.12
C LEU A 482 5.15 10.91 -17.44
#